data_c4b049a065e271e66fef931ea9553e7f
#
_entry.id   c4b049a065e271e66fef931ea9553e7f
#
_cell.length_a   1.000
_cell.length_b   1.000
_cell.length_c   1.000
_cell.angle_alpha   90.00
_cell.angle_beta   90.00
_cell.angle_gamma   90.00
#
_symmetry.space_group_name_H-M   'P 1'
#
loop_
_entity.id
_entity.type
_entity.pdbx_description
1 polymer ?
#
loop_
_entity_poly.entity_id
_entity_poly.type
_entity_poly.pdbx_seq_one_letter_code
_entity_poly.pdbx_strand_id
1 'polypeptide(L)'
;MKNLTKVSALVISLVIFSISNADIKRTSEGKPDLSGVYDIATVTPIERPEALGNIKTLSDEKALELAGQIAAFKAAGIQDSDPDRQAPPAGGDGSATAAGNVGGYNTFWIDAGDTAIKIEGEYRTSIIVDPTNGRFPPMTSHAKMKTAKVFGDVLHENKGDAWWLEREEPGPYDDPERMTLSDRCLLGFGSSTGPSMLPALYYNLKFIVLTPDHVVILNEMVHDARVIRLNSKHGDPSFKKWLGDSIGWWEG
;
A
#
# COMPACT_ATOMS: atom_id res chain seq x y z
N MET A 1 22.14 40.70 -66.33
CA MET A 1 22.06 39.37 -65.63
C MET A 1 22.21 39.65 -64.15
N LYS A 2 21.12 39.59 -63.43
CA LYS A 2 21.03 39.97 -61.99
C LYS A 2 21.08 38.71 -61.16
N ASN A 3 22.11 38.54 -60.32
CA ASN A 3 22.23 37.47 -59.33
C ASN A 3 21.37 37.81 -58.10
N LEU A 4 20.33 37.02 -57.87
CA LEU A 4 19.56 37.08 -56.67
C LEU A 4 20.17 36.11 -55.64
N THR A 5 20.82 36.64 -54.62
CA THR A 5 21.29 35.91 -53.47
C THR A 5 20.08 35.68 -52.50
N LYS A 6 19.67 34.43 -52.36
CA LYS A 6 18.66 34.04 -51.37
C LYS A 6 19.32 33.94 -50.00
N VAL A 7 18.97 34.84 -49.11
CA VAL A 7 19.31 34.73 -47.67
C VAL A 7 18.22 33.91 -47.01
N SER A 8 18.55 32.68 -46.62
CA SER A 8 17.67 31.82 -45.78
C SER A 8 17.86 32.22 -44.32
N ALA A 9 16.87 32.87 -43.77
CA ALA A 9 16.82 33.14 -42.32
C ALA A 9 16.41 31.87 -41.59
N LEU A 10 17.35 31.28 -40.84
CA LEU A 10 17.10 30.15 -39.93
C LEU A 10 16.50 30.70 -38.63
N VAL A 11 15.19 30.55 -38.46
CA VAL A 11 14.52 30.87 -37.19
C VAL A 11 14.74 29.70 -36.21
N ILE A 12 15.68 29.87 -35.29
CA ILE A 12 15.88 28.96 -34.18
C ILE A 12 14.80 29.29 -33.12
N SER A 13 13.72 28.49 -33.09
CA SER A 13 12.74 28.54 -31.98
C SER A 13 13.37 27.96 -30.71
N LEU A 14 13.77 28.85 -29.83
CA LEU A 14 14.23 28.48 -28.50
C LEU A 14 12.98 28.05 -27.69
N VAL A 15 12.73 26.76 -27.59
CA VAL A 15 11.72 26.21 -26.67
C VAL A 15 12.28 26.32 -25.24
N ILE A 16 11.91 27.39 -24.57
CA ILE A 16 12.18 27.53 -23.14
C ILE A 16 11.26 26.53 -22.41
N PHE A 17 11.79 25.39 -22.00
CA PHE A 17 11.15 24.53 -21.02
C PHE A 17 11.14 25.30 -19.69
N SER A 18 10.04 25.99 -19.43
CA SER A 18 9.75 26.47 -18.08
C SER A 18 9.55 25.23 -17.21
N ILE A 19 10.54 24.89 -16.37
CA ILE A 19 10.34 23.98 -15.27
C ILE A 19 9.36 24.71 -14.33
N SER A 20 8.08 24.37 -14.47
CA SER A 20 7.07 24.82 -13.52
C SER A 20 7.39 24.15 -12.17
N ASN A 21 8.13 24.84 -11.31
CA ASN A 21 8.10 24.55 -9.89
C ASN A 21 6.65 24.81 -9.46
N ALA A 22 5.86 23.75 -9.31
CA ALA A 22 4.55 23.87 -8.72
C ALA A 22 4.74 24.48 -7.32
N ASP A 23 4.26 25.70 -7.17
CA ASP A 23 4.35 26.42 -5.90
C ASP A 23 3.54 25.63 -4.87
N ILE A 24 4.21 25.07 -3.87
CA ILE A 24 3.54 24.26 -2.84
C ILE A 24 2.60 25.21 -2.09
N LYS A 25 1.31 24.91 -2.12
CA LYS A 25 0.29 25.64 -1.35
C LYS A 25 0.70 25.69 0.11
N ARG A 26 0.56 26.86 0.72
CA ARG A 26 0.94 27.07 2.13
C ARG A 26 -0.27 27.47 2.96
N THR A 27 -0.23 27.08 4.23
CA THR A 27 -1.19 27.52 5.25
C THR A 27 -0.97 29.00 5.57
N SER A 28 -1.91 29.60 6.33
CA SER A 28 -1.76 30.97 6.86
C SER A 28 -0.50 31.16 7.71
N GLU A 29 0.06 30.08 8.25
CA GLU A 29 1.29 30.07 9.06
C GLU A 29 2.55 29.84 8.22
N GLY A 30 2.43 29.80 6.89
CA GLY A 30 3.54 29.60 5.97
C GLY A 30 4.03 28.15 5.87
N LYS A 31 3.40 27.19 6.53
CA LYS A 31 3.73 25.75 6.43
C LYS A 31 3.15 25.13 5.17
N PRO A 32 3.77 24.09 4.59
CA PRO A 32 3.18 23.36 3.46
C PRO A 32 1.77 22.90 3.80
N ASP A 33 0.80 23.20 2.93
CA ASP A 33 -0.58 22.72 3.08
C ASP A 33 -0.67 21.29 2.50
N LEU A 34 -0.69 20.31 3.39
CA LEU A 34 -0.80 18.91 3.06
C LEU A 34 -2.27 18.43 2.93
N SER A 35 -3.25 19.33 3.07
CA SER A 35 -4.66 18.96 2.96
C SER A 35 -4.99 18.50 1.54
N GLY A 36 -5.67 17.37 1.43
CA GLY A 36 -6.04 16.81 0.13
C GLY A 36 -6.39 15.33 0.20
N VAL A 37 -6.68 14.79 -0.98
CA VAL A 37 -6.89 13.36 -1.19
C VAL A 37 -5.70 12.82 -1.96
N TYR A 38 -5.11 11.77 -1.44
CA TYR A 38 -3.90 11.14 -1.99
C TYR A 38 -4.19 9.68 -2.30
N ASP A 39 -3.94 9.27 -3.51
CA ASP A 39 -3.89 7.87 -3.88
C ASP A 39 -2.46 7.35 -3.62
N ILE A 40 -2.35 6.34 -2.75
CA ILE A 40 -1.08 5.72 -2.41
C ILE A 40 -0.91 4.32 -3.00
N ALA A 41 -1.81 3.93 -3.92
CA ALA A 41 -1.71 2.66 -4.63
C ALA A 41 -0.38 2.57 -5.38
N THR A 42 0.34 1.46 -5.22
CA THR A 42 1.61 1.23 -5.90
C THR A 42 1.96 -0.25 -5.93
N VAL A 43 2.60 -0.67 -7.00
CA VAL A 43 3.18 -2.01 -7.12
C VAL A 43 4.56 -2.14 -6.45
N THR A 44 5.09 -1.05 -5.90
CA THR A 44 6.32 -1.10 -5.10
C THR A 44 6.06 -1.91 -3.82
N PRO A 45 6.77 -3.01 -3.60
CA PRO A 45 6.57 -3.82 -2.39
C PRO A 45 7.04 -3.06 -1.14
N ILE A 46 6.44 -3.40 0.01
CA ILE A 46 6.88 -2.83 1.30
C ILE A 46 8.34 -3.17 1.55
N GLU A 47 8.68 -4.46 1.41
CA GLU A 47 10.05 -4.96 1.54
C GLU A 47 10.68 -5.22 0.18
N ARG A 48 11.97 -4.96 0.06
CA ARG A 48 12.73 -5.28 -1.16
C ARG A 48 12.81 -6.79 -1.34
N PRO A 49 12.41 -7.32 -2.52
CA PRO A 49 12.59 -8.72 -2.85
C PRO A 49 14.05 -9.18 -2.71
N GLU A 50 14.28 -10.39 -2.18
CA GLU A 50 15.63 -10.92 -1.96
C GLU A 50 16.46 -10.99 -3.24
N ALA A 51 15.82 -11.32 -4.36
CA ALA A 51 16.46 -11.38 -5.66
C ALA A 51 17.08 -10.05 -6.11
N LEU A 52 16.59 -8.91 -5.57
CA LEU A 52 17.15 -7.59 -5.89
C LEU A 52 18.33 -7.19 -5.00
N GLY A 53 18.62 -7.93 -3.93
CA GLY A 53 19.77 -7.65 -3.05
C GLY A 53 19.80 -6.18 -2.58
N ASN A 54 20.85 -5.44 -3.00
CA ASN A 54 21.05 -4.03 -2.65
C ASN A 54 20.58 -3.04 -3.73
N ILE A 55 19.90 -3.51 -4.78
CA ILE A 55 19.38 -2.65 -5.86
C ILE A 55 18.23 -1.81 -5.31
N LYS A 56 18.45 -0.51 -5.14
CA LYS A 56 17.49 0.41 -4.51
C LYS A 56 16.47 0.98 -5.50
N THR A 57 16.83 1.04 -6.78
CA THR A 57 16.03 1.67 -7.83
C THR A 57 15.95 0.78 -9.06
N LEU A 58 14.86 0.92 -9.82
CA LEU A 58 14.70 0.28 -11.12
C LEU A 58 15.04 1.28 -12.22
N SER A 59 15.54 0.77 -13.36
CA SER A 59 15.59 1.56 -14.59
C SER A 59 14.18 1.85 -15.11
N ASP A 60 14.03 2.90 -15.93
CA ASP A 60 12.74 3.23 -16.58
C ASP A 60 12.22 2.02 -17.40
N GLU A 61 13.10 1.31 -18.09
CA GLU A 61 12.75 0.10 -18.86
C GLU A 61 12.17 -1.00 -17.95
N LYS A 62 12.82 -1.29 -16.83
CA LYS A 62 12.33 -2.31 -15.87
C LYS A 62 11.03 -1.91 -15.18
N ALA A 63 10.84 -0.63 -14.92
CA ALA A 63 9.59 -0.13 -14.35
C ALA A 63 8.43 -0.23 -15.35
N LEU A 64 8.69 0.03 -16.64
CA LEU A 64 7.71 -0.17 -17.72
C LEU A 64 7.38 -1.65 -17.94
N GLU A 65 8.38 -2.54 -17.90
CA GLU A 65 8.16 -3.98 -17.99
C GLU A 65 7.25 -4.45 -16.85
N LEU A 66 7.50 -4.02 -15.62
CA LEU A 66 6.68 -4.35 -14.45
C LEU A 66 5.25 -3.83 -14.62
N ALA A 67 5.07 -2.58 -15.04
CA ALA A 67 3.74 -2.01 -15.29
C ALA A 67 2.99 -2.80 -16.37
N GLY A 68 3.67 -3.24 -17.44
CA GLY A 68 3.08 -4.09 -18.48
C GLY A 68 2.63 -5.45 -17.95
N GLN A 69 3.41 -6.09 -17.08
CA GLN A 69 3.05 -7.35 -16.43
C GLN A 69 1.80 -7.19 -15.54
N ILE A 70 1.73 -6.11 -14.78
CA ILE A 70 0.56 -5.80 -13.93
C ILE A 70 -0.69 -5.54 -14.78
N ALA A 71 -0.57 -4.77 -15.87
CA ALA A 71 -1.68 -4.53 -16.78
C ALA A 71 -2.20 -5.83 -17.40
N ALA A 72 -1.30 -6.73 -17.82
CA ALA A 72 -1.66 -8.04 -18.35
C ALA A 72 -2.36 -8.92 -17.30
N PHE A 73 -1.86 -8.92 -16.05
CA PHE A 73 -2.49 -9.64 -14.94
C PHE A 73 -3.90 -9.10 -14.65
N LYS A 74 -4.09 -7.79 -14.57
CA LYS A 74 -5.41 -7.17 -14.39
C LYS A 74 -6.36 -7.54 -15.53
N ALA A 75 -5.90 -7.45 -16.79
CA ALA A 75 -6.69 -7.81 -17.96
C ALA A 75 -7.12 -9.29 -17.95
N ALA A 76 -6.24 -10.20 -17.53
CA ALA A 76 -6.59 -11.61 -17.37
C ALA A 76 -7.62 -11.83 -16.26
N GLY A 77 -7.53 -11.06 -15.18
CA GLY A 77 -8.41 -11.19 -14.01
C GLY A 77 -9.85 -10.71 -14.22
N ILE A 78 -10.08 -9.84 -15.20
CA ILE A 78 -11.43 -9.32 -15.52
C ILE A 78 -12.14 -10.08 -16.65
N GLN A 79 -11.53 -11.14 -17.17
CA GLN A 79 -12.17 -11.98 -18.19
C GLN A 79 -13.36 -12.73 -17.57
N ASP A 80 -14.41 -12.91 -18.37
CA ASP A 80 -15.58 -13.70 -17.98
C ASP A 80 -15.15 -15.13 -17.66
N SER A 81 -15.68 -15.68 -16.57
CA SER A 81 -15.50 -17.10 -16.27
C SER A 81 -16.38 -17.96 -17.16
N ASP A 82 -15.83 -19.07 -17.64
CA ASP A 82 -16.59 -20.07 -18.38
C ASP A 82 -17.68 -20.67 -17.46
N PRO A 83 -18.98 -20.51 -17.77
CA PRO A 83 -20.07 -21.04 -16.96
C PRO A 83 -20.09 -22.57 -16.95
N ASP A 84 -19.54 -23.22 -17.98
CA ASP A 84 -19.49 -24.68 -18.14
C ASP A 84 -18.19 -25.30 -17.62
N ARG A 85 -17.32 -24.53 -17.01
CA ARG A 85 -16.08 -25.03 -16.45
C ARG A 85 -16.31 -26.09 -15.37
N GLN A 86 -15.41 -27.05 -15.30
CA GLN A 86 -15.43 -28.02 -14.20
C GLN A 86 -15.15 -27.30 -12.86
N ALA A 87 -15.76 -27.81 -11.80
CA ALA A 87 -15.45 -27.33 -10.46
C ALA A 87 -13.94 -27.54 -10.17
N PRO A 88 -13.21 -26.53 -9.71
CA PRO A 88 -11.84 -26.70 -9.32
C PRO A 88 -11.74 -27.67 -8.13
N PRO A 89 -10.56 -28.29 -7.92
CA PRO A 89 -10.34 -29.17 -6.78
C PRO A 89 -10.55 -28.45 -5.46
N ALA A 90 -10.80 -29.20 -4.39
CA ALA A 90 -10.86 -28.63 -3.03
C ALA A 90 -9.58 -27.85 -2.74
N GLY A 91 -9.72 -26.60 -2.28
CA GLY A 91 -8.61 -25.67 -2.10
C GLY A 91 -8.26 -24.82 -3.33
N GLY A 92 -8.96 -25.01 -4.46
CA GLY A 92 -8.73 -24.27 -5.71
C GLY A 92 -7.65 -24.91 -6.59
N ASP A 93 -7.47 -24.33 -7.77
CA ASP A 93 -6.48 -24.78 -8.77
C ASP A 93 -5.16 -23.98 -8.71
N GLY A 94 -5.03 -23.10 -7.72
CA GLY A 94 -3.87 -22.21 -7.57
C GLY A 94 -3.89 -20.99 -8.49
N SER A 95 -4.94 -20.80 -9.30
CA SER A 95 -5.03 -19.60 -10.12
C SER A 95 -5.33 -18.38 -9.26
N ALA A 96 -4.70 -17.26 -9.56
CA ALA A 96 -4.91 -15.99 -8.89
C ALA A 96 -6.12 -15.21 -9.44
N THR A 97 -6.83 -15.74 -10.44
CA THR A 97 -7.93 -15.06 -11.11
C THR A 97 -9.28 -15.64 -10.73
N ALA A 98 -10.34 -14.84 -10.81
CA ALA A 98 -11.72 -15.28 -10.55
C ALA A 98 -12.15 -16.43 -11.48
N ALA A 99 -11.56 -16.53 -12.66
CA ALA A 99 -11.90 -17.53 -13.66
C ALA A 99 -11.44 -18.96 -13.30
N GLY A 100 -10.40 -19.12 -12.49
CA GLY A 100 -9.77 -20.42 -12.18
C GLY A 100 -10.02 -20.93 -10.78
N ASN A 101 -10.56 -20.14 -9.85
CA ASN A 101 -10.65 -20.53 -8.44
C ASN A 101 -12.10 -20.49 -7.91
N VAL A 102 -12.49 -21.45 -7.08
CA VAL A 102 -13.76 -21.42 -6.35
C VAL A 102 -13.70 -20.31 -5.32
N GLY A 103 -14.64 -19.35 -5.39
CA GLY A 103 -14.61 -18.18 -4.52
C GLY A 103 -13.47 -17.24 -4.83
N GLY A 104 -12.90 -17.32 -6.05
CA GLY A 104 -11.90 -16.39 -6.55
C GLY A 104 -12.36 -14.96 -6.32
N TYR A 105 -11.51 -14.15 -5.67
CA TYR A 105 -11.81 -12.76 -5.44
C TYR A 105 -11.97 -12.04 -6.78
N ASN A 106 -13.02 -11.26 -6.92
CA ASN A 106 -13.21 -10.47 -8.12
C ASN A 106 -12.09 -9.43 -8.22
N THR A 107 -11.18 -9.61 -9.16
CA THR A 107 -10.01 -8.75 -9.38
C THR A 107 -10.38 -7.31 -9.75
N PHE A 108 -11.63 -7.07 -10.16
CA PHE A 108 -12.15 -5.72 -10.39
C PHE A 108 -12.02 -4.81 -9.16
N TRP A 109 -12.10 -5.37 -7.96
CA TRP A 109 -11.99 -4.63 -6.70
C TRP A 109 -10.54 -4.41 -6.25
N ILE A 110 -9.58 -5.09 -6.89
CA ILE A 110 -8.17 -4.97 -6.53
C ILE A 110 -7.58 -3.74 -7.21
N ASP A 111 -7.13 -2.79 -6.40
CA ASP A 111 -6.43 -1.59 -6.85
C ASP A 111 -5.11 -1.44 -6.07
N ALA A 112 -4.19 -2.35 -6.35
CA ALA A 112 -2.84 -2.31 -5.78
C ALA A 112 -1.91 -1.32 -6.50
N GLY A 113 -2.45 -0.50 -7.41
CA GLY A 113 -1.68 0.41 -8.26
C GLY A 113 -1.23 -0.21 -9.57
N ASP A 114 -0.73 0.64 -10.47
CA ASP A 114 -0.30 0.27 -11.82
C ASP A 114 1.22 0.41 -12.02
N THR A 115 1.86 1.23 -11.19
CA THR A 115 3.28 1.58 -11.34
C THR A 115 4.01 1.56 -10.01
N ALA A 116 5.35 1.45 -10.10
CA ALA A 116 6.22 1.63 -8.95
C ALA A 116 6.29 3.11 -8.52
N ILE A 117 6.49 3.36 -7.24
CA ILE A 117 6.70 4.71 -6.70
C ILE A 117 7.95 5.32 -7.34
N LYS A 118 7.79 6.55 -7.82
CA LYS A 118 8.90 7.37 -8.34
C LYS A 118 9.20 8.51 -7.36
N ILE A 119 10.40 8.53 -6.81
CA ILE A 119 10.86 9.56 -5.86
C ILE A 119 12.13 10.18 -6.45
N GLU A 120 12.14 11.52 -6.59
CA GLU A 120 13.27 12.26 -7.17
C GLU A 120 13.69 11.73 -8.56
N GLY A 121 12.72 11.28 -9.34
CA GLY A 121 12.96 10.76 -10.69
C GLY A 121 13.36 9.29 -10.75
N GLU A 122 13.51 8.57 -9.62
CA GLU A 122 13.92 7.18 -9.56
C GLU A 122 12.79 6.27 -9.06
N TYR A 123 12.54 5.16 -9.76
CA TYR A 123 11.60 4.13 -9.32
C TYR A 123 12.16 3.29 -8.19
N ARG A 124 11.43 3.19 -7.09
CA ARG A 124 11.89 2.48 -5.90
C ARG A 124 11.60 0.98 -5.96
N THR A 125 12.52 0.17 -5.41
CA THR A 125 12.37 -1.30 -5.28
C THR A 125 11.71 -1.73 -3.98
N SER A 126 11.53 -0.82 -3.03
CA SER A 126 10.83 -1.02 -1.76
C SER A 126 10.34 0.31 -1.19
N ILE A 127 9.27 0.24 -0.40
CA ILE A 127 8.79 1.39 0.38
C ILE A 127 9.75 1.63 1.56
N ILE A 128 10.25 0.55 2.19
CA ILE A 128 11.26 0.66 3.24
C ILE A 128 12.59 1.10 2.64
N VAL A 129 13.11 2.21 3.15
CA VAL A 129 14.41 2.78 2.76
C VAL A 129 15.45 2.72 3.89
N ASP A 130 14.98 2.61 5.12
CA ASP A 130 15.79 2.41 6.32
C ASP A 130 15.14 1.29 7.16
N PRO A 131 15.87 0.19 7.40
CA PRO A 131 17.28 -0.11 7.05
C PRO A 131 17.55 -0.11 5.53
N THR A 132 18.79 0.18 5.15
CA THR A 132 19.22 0.36 3.74
C THR A 132 19.04 -0.87 2.86
N ASN A 133 18.91 -2.07 3.47
CA ASN A 133 18.55 -3.30 2.77
C ASN A 133 17.09 -3.31 2.30
N GLY A 134 16.28 -2.32 2.73
CA GLY A 134 14.88 -2.20 2.33
C GLY A 134 13.94 -3.25 2.95
N ARG A 135 14.27 -3.77 4.13
CA ARG A 135 13.52 -4.84 4.79
C ARG A 135 13.26 -4.54 6.25
N PHE A 136 12.22 -5.16 6.79
CA PHE A 136 11.99 -5.10 8.23
C PHE A 136 13.15 -5.71 9.01
N PRO A 137 13.47 -5.16 10.18
CA PRO A 137 14.38 -5.82 11.11
C PRO A 137 13.87 -7.21 11.50
N PRO A 138 14.77 -8.15 11.82
CA PRO A 138 14.36 -9.47 12.28
C PRO A 138 13.45 -9.37 13.52
N MET A 139 12.37 -10.14 13.54
CA MET A 139 11.51 -10.23 14.72
C MET A 139 12.29 -10.75 15.92
N THR A 140 12.00 -10.20 17.10
CA THR A 140 12.47 -10.77 18.37
C THR A 140 11.88 -12.17 18.58
N SER A 141 12.53 -13.01 19.43
CA SER A 141 11.99 -14.34 19.76
C SER A 141 10.59 -14.27 20.35
N HIS A 142 10.31 -13.24 21.17
CA HIS A 142 8.98 -13.02 21.75
C HIS A 142 7.94 -12.70 20.66
N ALA A 143 8.28 -11.83 19.71
CA ALA A 143 7.38 -11.50 18.59
C ALA A 143 7.11 -12.73 17.73
N LYS A 144 8.13 -13.53 17.41
CA LYS A 144 7.98 -14.78 16.65
C LYS A 144 7.02 -15.75 17.31
N MET A 145 7.16 -15.97 18.63
CA MET A 145 6.26 -16.85 19.39
C MET A 145 4.82 -16.33 19.39
N LYS A 146 4.64 -15.03 19.61
CA LYS A 146 3.31 -14.41 19.58
C LYS A 146 2.65 -14.52 18.21
N THR A 147 3.40 -14.24 17.16
CA THR A 147 2.93 -14.36 15.76
C THR A 147 2.60 -15.80 15.42
N ALA A 148 3.47 -16.76 15.77
CA ALA A 148 3.23 -18.18 15.52
C ALA A 148 1.95 -18.68 16.20
N LYS A 149 1.65 -18.22 17.42
CA LYS A 149 0.42 -18.58 18.11
C LYS A 149 -0.82 -18.04 17.39
N VAL A 150 -0.81 -16.76 16.97
CA VAL A 150 -1.94 -16.14 16.28
C VAL A 150 -2.16 -16.78 14.90
N PHE A 151 -1.10 -16.93 14.11
CA PHE A 151 -1.20 -17.51 12.77
C PHE A 151 -1.39 -19.03 12.78
N GLY A 152 -0.92 -19.73 13.79
CA GLY A 152 -1.14 -21.17 13.93
C GLY A 152 -2.62 -21.54 14.03
N ASP A 153 -3.41 -20.69 14.66
CA ASP A 153 -4.86 -20.89 14.73
C ASP A 153 -5.59 -20.44 13.44
N VAL A 154 -5.08 -19.44 12.74
CA VAL A 154 -5.71 -18.88 11.53
C VAL A 154 -5.29 -19.60 10.24
N LEU A 155 -4.04 -20.07 10.16
CA LEU A 155 -3.46 -20.70 8.96
C LEU A 155 -3.52 -22.24 9.01
N HIS A 156 -4.45 -22.80 9.76
CA HIS A 156 -4.65 -24.23 9.77
C HIS A 156 -5.05 -24.73 8.38
N GLU A 157 -4.52 -25.89 7.97
CA GLU A 157 -4.85 -26.50 6.70
C GLU A 157 -6.37 -26.72 6.59
N ASN A 158 -6.99 -26.14 5.56
CA ASN A 158 -8.41 -26.34 5.30
C ASN A 158 -8.64 -27.70 4.63
N LYS A 159 -9.06 -28.67 5.43
CA LYS A 159 -9.46 -30.02 4.95
C LYS A 159 -10.96 -30.16 4.73
N GLY A 160 -11.71 -29.07 4.83
CA GLY A 160 -13.16 -29.09 4.78
C GLY A 160 -13.81 -29.39 6.14
N ASP A 161 -13.03 -29.59 7.20
CA ASP A 161 -13.48 -29.91 8.53
C ASP A 161 -13.38 -28.69 9.46
N ALA A 162 -14.29 -28.61 10.40
CA ALA A 162 -14.25 -27.61 11.47
C ALA A 162 -13.27 -28.09 12.57
N TRP A 163 -11.99 -28.17 12.24
CA TRP A 163 -10.91 -28.75 13.06
C TRP A 163 -10.88 -28.21 14.49
N TRP A 164 -11.38 -26.99 14.72
CA TRP A 164 -11.43 -26.39 16.05
C TRP A 164 -12.52 -26.96 16.95
N LEU A 165 -13.50 -27.69 16.41
CA LEU A 165 -14.56 -28.34 17.21
C LEU A 165 -14.08 -29.59 17.93
N GLU A 166 -12.99 -30.21 17.48
CA GLU A 166 -12.43 -31.42 18.07
C GLU A 166 -11.33 -31.12 19.10
N ARG A 167 -11.08 -29.83 19.40
CA ARG A 167 -10.06 -29.43 20.37
C ARG A 167 -10.65 -29.43 21.77
N GLU A 168 -9.84 -29.86 22.77
CA GLU A 168 -10.17 -29.73 24.19
C GLU A 168 -10.11 -28.25 24.66
N GLU A 169 -9.27 -27.41 24.01
CA GLU A 169 -9.16 -25.98 24.27
C GLU A 169 -10.09 -25.17 23.36
N PRO A 170 -10.56 -23.98 23.82
CA PRO A 170 -11.37 -23.11 23.00
C PRO A 170 -10.73 -22.79 21.66
N GLY A 171 -11.48 -22.94 20.59
CA GLY A 171 -11.08 -22.60 19.24
C GLY A 171 -10.98 -21.10 18.97
N PRO A 172 -10.56 -20.71 17.75
CA PRO A 172 -10.38 -19.29 17.42
C PRO A 172 -11.68 -18.49 17.36
N TYR A 173 -12.84 -19.16 17.31
CA TYR A 173 -14.16 -18.53 17.15
C TYR A 173 -15.11 -18.77 18.33
N ASP A 174 -14.68 -19.47 19.37
CA ASP A 174 -15.53 -19.81 20.52
C ASP A 174 -15.73 -18.61 21.47
N ASP A 175 -14.84 -17.64 21.42
CA ASP A 175 -14.89 -16.43 22.24
C ASP A 175 -14.51 -15.21 21.39
N PRO A 176 -15.30 -14.12 21.40
CA PRO A 176 -14.95 -12.89 20.71
C PRO A 176 -13.56 -12.35 21.04
N GLU A 177 -13.05 -12.56 22.26
CA GLU A 177 -11.69 -12.14 22.65
C GLU A 177 -10.57 -12.90 21.90
N ARG A 178 -10.89 -14.05 21.32
CA ARG A 178 -9.94 -14.86 20.54
C ARG A 178 -9.96 -14.53 19.06
N MET A 179 -11.00 -13.88 18.57
CA MET A 179 -11.11 -13.44 17.19
C MET A 179 -10.08 -12.35 16.87
N THR A 180 -9.69 -12.23 15.62
CA THR A 180 -8.80 -11.15 15.19
C THR A 180 -9.45 -9.78 15.40
N LEU A 181 -8.66 -8.72 15.52
CA LEU A 181 -9.18 -7.37 15.72
C LEU A 181 -10.08 -6.92 14.56
N SER A 182 -9.83 -7.42 13.36
CA SER A 182 -10.64 -7.14 12.17
C SER A 182 -11.99 -7.86 12.21
N ASP A 183 -12.03 -9.13 12.63
CA ASP A 183 -13.28 -9.86 12.81
C ASP A 183 -14.17 -9.23 13.88
N ARG A 184 -13.55 -8.61 14.88
CA ARG A 184 -14.22 -7.85 15.94
C ARG A 184 -14.58 -6.42 15.54
N CYS A 185 -14.32 -6.01 14.32
CA CYS A 185 -14.53 -4.64 13.83
C CYS A 185 -13.82 -3.55 14.65
N LEU A 186 -12.71 -3.88 15.32
CA LEU A 186 -11.92 -2.93 16.12
C LEU A 186 -10.85 -2.22 15.32
N LEU A 187 -10.23 -2.92 14.37
CA LEU A 187 -9.24 -2.40 13.43
C LEU A 187 -9.37 -3.10 12.08
N GLY A 188 -8.91 -2.46 11.01
CA GLY A 188 -8.74 -3.12 9.73
C GLY A 188 -7.68 -4.23 9.78
N PHE A 189 -7.73 -5.14 8.81
CA PHE A 189 -6.75 -6.23 8.68
C PHE A 189 -5.53 -5.85 7.81
N GLY A 190 -5.56 -4.69 7.20
CA GLY A 190 -4.54 -4.24 6.26
C GLY A 190 -3.49 -3.32 6.86
N SER A 191 -2.70 -2.76 5.98
CA SER A 191 -1.63 -1.82 6.30
C SER A 191 -2.11 -0.51 6.94
N SER A 192 -3.41 -0.17 6.83
CA SER A 192 -4.00 1.02 7.47
C SER A 192 -3.88 1.03 8.99
N THR A 193 -3.76 -0.15 9.61
CA THR A 193 -3.59 -0.28 11.08
C THR A 193 -2.16 -0.03 11.54
N GLY A 194 -1.20 -0.09 10.63
CA GLY A 194 0.21 0.23 10.86
C GLY A 194 0.53 1.69 10.52
N PRO A 195 1.65 1.96 9.89
CA PRO A 195 1.95 3.27 9.32
C PRO A 195 0.86 3.68 8.33
N SER A 196 0.24 4.84 8.59
CA SER A 196 -0.99 5.26 7.89
C SER A 196 -0.86 5.45 6.38
N MET A 197 0.37 5.56 5.86
CA MET A 197 0.64 5.77 4.43
C MET A 197 1.13 4.51 3.71
N LEU A 198 0.95 3.31 4.28
CA LEU A 198 1.24 2.08 3.55
C LEU A 198 0.07 1.69 2.65
N PRO A 199 0.36 1.20 1.42
CA PRO A 199 -0.67 0.74 0.49
C PRO A 199 -1.31 -0.58 0.97
N ALA A 200 -2.54 -0.80 0.51
CA ALA A 200 -3.28 -2.05 0.66
C ALA A 200 -3.64 -2.61 -0.73
N LEU A 201 -4.33 -3.75 -0.77
CA LEU A 201 -4.80 -4.33 -2.02
C LEU A 201 -5.87 -3.48 -2.72
N TYR A 202 -6.61 -2.65 -1.97
CA TYR A 202 -7.69 -1.80 -2.45
C TYR A 202 -7.98 -0.70 -1.43
N TYR A 203 -8.78 0.31 -1.81
CA TYR A 203 -9.12 1.47 -0.96
C TYR A 203 -7.89 2.24 -0.48
N ASN A 204 -7.08 2.66 -1.45
CA ASN A 204 -5.80 3.30 -1.19
C ASN A 204 -5.87 4.82 -1.03
N LEU A 205 -7.06 5.41 -1.07
CA LEU A 205 -7.21 6.84 -0.87
C LEU A 205 -6.98 7.23 0.59
N LYS A 206 -6.17 8.26 0.78
CA LYS A 206 -5.91 8.89 2.08
C LYS A 206 -6.41 10.33 2.02
N PHE A 207 -7.31 10.66 2.91
CA PHE A 207 -7.78 12.02 3.06
C PHE A 207 -7.03 12.69 4.20
N ILE A 208 -6.22 13.71 3.88
CA ILE A 208 -5.41 14.43 4.84
C ILE A 208 -6.05 15.80 5.12
N VAL A 209 -6.28 16.09 6.38
CA VAL A 209 -6.75 17.38 6.86
C VAL A 209 -5.70 17.97 7.78
N LEU A 210 -5.26 19.17 7.47
CA LEU A 210 -4.31 19.93 8.28
C LEU A 210 -5.04 21.06 8.99
N THR A 211 -4.84 21.14 10.30
CA THR A 211 -5.23 22.28 11.15
C THR A 211 -3.99 22.88 11.81
N PRO A 212 -4.05 24.01 12.49
CA PRO A 212 -2.88 24.61 13.15
C PRO A 212 -2.19 23.66 14.14
N ASP A 213 -2.93 22.78 14.80
CA ASP A 213 -2.47 21.93 15.90
C ASP A 213 -2.64 20.43 15.65
N HIS A 214 -3.21 20.02 14.52
CA HIS A 214 -3.43 18.61 14.18
C HIS A 214 -3.19 18.31 12.69
N VAL A 215 -2.73 17.08 12.43
CA VAL A 215 -2.88 16.44 11.12
C VAL A 215 -3.80 15.24 11.32
N VAL A 216 -4.86 15.14 10.53
CA VAL A 216 -5.76 13.99 10.52
C VAL A 216 -5.57 13.24 9.21
N ILE A 217 -5.30 11.95 9.28
CA ILE A 217 -5.22 11.06 8.12
C ILE A 217 -6.37 10.08 8.23
N LEU A 218 -7.37 10.24 7.36
CA LEU A 218 -8.48 9.29 7.23
C LEU A 218 -8.13 8.31 6.11
N ASN A 219 -8.10 7.04 6.43
CA ASN A 219 -7.94 5.96 5.47
C ASN A 219 -9.30 5.60 4.88
N GLU A 220 -9.39 5.45 3.57
CA GLU A 220 -10.59 4.91 2.92
C GLU A 220 -10.88 3.49 3.40
N MET A 221 -9.83 2.65 3.50
CA MET A 221 -9.94 1.31 4.05
C MET A 221 -10.36 1.38 5.53
N VAL A 222 -11.52 0.80 5.84
CA VAL A 222 -12.11 0.64 7.18
C VAL A 222 -12.41 1.96 7.90
N HIS A 223 -12.26 3.12 7.23
CA HIS A 223 -12.52 4.46 7.77
C HIS A 223 -11.66 4.82 8.99
N ASP A 224 -10.51 4.16 9.16
CA ASP A 224 -9.62 4.43 10.27
C ASP A 224 -9.04 5.85 10.17
N ALA A 225 -9.22 6.64 11.23
CA ALA A 225 -8.70 8.00 11.32
C ALA A 225 -7.55 8.07 12.32
N ARG A 226 -6.40 8.52 11.84
CA ARG A 226 -5.25 8.80 12.69
C ARG A 226 -5.16 10.29 12.96
N VAL A 227 -5.29 10.68 14.22
CA VAL A 227 -5.12 12.06 14.68
C VAL A 227 -3.71 12.23 15.22
N ILE A 228 -2.94 13.11 14.60
CA ILE A 228 -1.56 13.45 14.96
C ILE A 228 -1.58 14.84 15.57
N ARG A 229 -1.26 14.96 16.85
CA ARG A 229 -1.19 16.26 17.55
C ARG A 229 0.15 16.90 17.28
N LEU A 230 0.11 18.13 16.75
CA LEU A 230 1.33 18.88 16.45
C LEU A 230 1.87 19.56 17.72
N ASN A 231 3.22 19.62 17.81
CA ASN A 231 3.95 20.29 18.91
C ASN A 231 3.44 19.89 20.30
N SER A 232 3.02 18.64 20.47
CA SER A 232 2.41 18.12 21.68
C SER A 232 3.30 17.08 22.36
N LYS A 233 2.86 16.59 23.51
CA LYS A 233 3.48 15.47 24.22
C LYS A 233 2.55 14.27 24.20
N HIS A 234 3.09 13.07 24.32
CA HIS A 234 2.29 11.88 24.53
C HIS A 234 1.41 12.00 25.76
N GLY A 235 0.20 11.46 25.66
CA GLY A 235 -0.73 11.38 26.77
C GLY A 235 -0.26 10.35 27.84
N ASP A 236 -1.08 10.19 28.86
CA ASP A 236 -0.83 9.19 29.91
C ASP A 236 -0.77 7.78 29.27
N PRO A 237 0.32 7.01 29.44
CA PRO A 237 0.48 5.68 28.86
C PRO A 237 -0.52 4.62 29.39
N SER A 238 -1.28 4.93 30.45
CA SER A 238 -2.38 4.08 30.92
C SER A 238 -3.58 4.08 29.96
N PHE A 239 -3.78 5.16 29.17
CA PHE A 239 -4.83 5.25 28.16
C PHE A 239 -4.33 4.69 26.83
N LYS A 240 -4.52 3.38 26.65
CA LYS A 240 -4.17 2.70 25.41
C LYS A 240 -5.29 2.85 24.38
N LYS A 241 -4.92 3.26 23.17
CA LYS A 241 -5.81 3.37 22.00
C LYS A 241 -5.37 2.36 20.96
N TRP A 242 -6.31 1.87 20.17
CA TRP A 242 -6.04 0.88 19.11
C TRP A 242 -5.04 1.37 18.07
N LEU A 243 -5.19 2.62 17.61
CA LEU A 243 -4.27 3.24 16.64
C LEU A 243 -3.09 3.97 17.31
N GLY A 244 -2.90 3.80 18.61
CA GLY A 244 -1.83 4.44 19.37
C GLY A 244 -2.07 5.91 19.64
N ASP A 245 -1.03 6.62 20.06
CA ASP A 245 -1.03 8.04 20.36
C ASP A 245 0.05 8.74 19.53
N SER A 246 -0.38 9.44 18.48
CA SER A 246 0.53 10.05 17.51
C SER A 246 0.76 11.53 17.85
N ILE A 247 2.02 11.95 17.83
CA ILE A 247 2.43 13.35 17.90
C ILE A 247 3.36 13.64 16.72
N GLY A 248 3.49 14.92 16.37
CA GLY A 248 4.33 15.36 15.27
C GLY A 248 4.84 16.79 15.45
N TRP A 249 5.78 17.17 14.63
CA TRP A 249 6.29 18.53 14.52
C TRP A 249 6.77 18.78 13.09
N TRP A 250 6.91 20.04 12.74
CA TRP A 250 7.49 20.43 11.47
C TRP A 250 9.01 20.46 11.57
N GLU A 251 9.68 19.86 10.57
CA GLU A 251 11.12 19.92 10.37
C GLU A 251 11.41 20.65 9.06
N GLY A 252 12.07 21.80 9.15
CA GLY A 252 12.42 22.65 7.99
C GLY A 252 11.44 23.77 7.68
#